data_e74f80751c68716d951bb087206789c8
#
_entry.id   e74f80751c68716d951bb087206789c8
#
_cell.length_a   1.000
_cell.length_b   1.000
_cell.length_c   1.000
_cell.angle_alpha   90.00
_cell.angle_beta   90.00
_cell.angle_gamma   90.00
#
_symmetry.space_group_name_H-M   'P 1'
#
loop_
_entity.id
_entity.type
_entity.pdbx_description
1 polymer ?
#
loop_
_entity_poly.entity_id
_entity_poly.type
_entity_poly.pdbx_seq_one_letter_code
_entity_poly.pdbx_strand_id
1 'polypeptide(L)'
;MEKVRDDGIALDFEVGDEVVKIINVKSSSLPCPLLVFSPTTEGSYPILLFFHGFRLQPDSYKSLLLHISSHQYIAVAPKFSLMTSRCEVKTAKKVAEWLSAKKLNSVLPEKVFPDIQKVAVSGHSRGGKTAFALALAYGSGDSKGESIVTSGRATRKQKQPPLKISALLGIDPVAKGSSCFCSSNILQYIPYSFNHSVPVAVIGTGLSNRRAYGVCPPDAPNGVNHAEFFNESKPPCYYFLAKNYGHTDMLDEGEKIMGIMKKKGKKETKHDLRRTIGGLFVAFFKAYLEGQADDLINIIESPGIRCPIKLDPVISIEE
;
A
#
# COMPACT_ATOMS: atom_id res chain seq x y z
N MET A 1 25.44 0.35 -12.88
CA MET A 1 25.69 1.78 -12.60
C MET A 1 24.33 2.41 -12.39
N GLU A 2 24.01 2.80 -11.18
CA GLU A 2 22.76 3.47 -10.84
C GLU A 2 22.72 4.84 -11.58
N LYS A 3 21.60 5.14 -12.24
CA LYS A 3 21.37 6.47 -12.79
C LYS A 3 20.96 7.40 -11.65
N VAL A 4 21.81 8.34 -11.31
CA VAL A 4 21.58 9.36 -10.27
C VAL A 4 21.58 10.71 -10.94
N ARG A 5 20.78 11.66 -10.46
CA ARG A 5 20.80 13.05 -10.91
C ARG A 5 22.05 13.75 -10.41
N ASP A 6 22.37 14.91 -10.99
CA ASP A 6 23.47 15.76 -10.55
C ASP A 6 23.34 16.22 -9.09
N ASP A 7 22.10 16.21 -8.53
CA ASP A 7 21.81 16.53 -7.14
C ASP A 7 21.94 15.32 -6.18
N GLY A 8 22.30 14.14 -6.69
CA GLY A 8 22.49 12.90 -5.91
C GLY A 8 21.22 12.11 -5.63
N ILE A 9 20.04 12.57 -6.05
CA ILE A 9 18.76 11.88 -5.84
C ILE A 9 18.62 10.71 -6.83
N ALA A 10 18.23 9.54 -6.34
CA ALA A 10 18.02 8.37 -7.18
C ALA A 10 16.82 8.57 -8.13
N LEU A 11 16.89 8.00 -9.34
CA LEU A 11 15.84 8.15 -10.36
C LEU A 11 14.50 7.57 -9.94
N ASP A 12 14.45 6.61 -9.01
CA ASP A 12 13.21 6.06 -8.47
C ASP A 12 12.31 7.11 -7.81
N PHE A 13 12.87 8.22 -7.36
CA PHE A 13 12.13 9.35 -6.77
C PHE A 13 11.57 10.33 -7.80
N GLU A 14 11.88 10.13 -9.08
CA GLU A 14 11.25 10.85 -10.18
C GLU A 14 10.10 10.05 -10.78
N VAL A 15 9.26 10.71 -11.57
CA VAL A 15 8.26 10.01 -12.38
C VAL A 15 9.00 9.23 -13.46
N GLY A 16 8.66 7.96 -13.62
CA GLY A 16 9.26 7.09 -14.63
C GLY A 16 8.81 7.45 -16.06
N ASP A 17 9.40 6.79 -17.04
CA ASP A 17 9.20 7.12 -18.47
C ASP A 17 7.93 6.48 -19.06
N GLU A 18 7.26 5.59 -18.33
CA GLU A 18 6.08 4.86 -18.84
C GLU A 18 4.85 5.75 -18.89
N VAL A 19 4.15 5.74 -20.03
CA VAL A 19 2.86 6.41 -20.17
C VAL A 19 1.78 5.64 -19.43
N VAL A 20 1.08 6.30 -18.52
CA VAL A 20 0.08 5.68 -17.64
C VAL A 20 -1.34 6.03 -18.06
N LYS A 21 -2.17 5.00 -18.30
CA LYS A 21 -3.61 5.13 -18.52
C LYS A 21 -4.38 4.91 -17.20
N ILE A 22 -5.29 5.83 -16.90
CA ILE A 22 -6.18 5.72 -15.72
C ILE A 22 -7.52 5.16 -16.18
N ILE A 23 -7.96 4.06 -15.56
CA ILE A 23 -9.16 3.32 -15.95
C ILE A 23 -10.11 3.19 -14.76
N ASN A 24 -11.36 3.67 -14.90
CA ASN A 24 -12.41 3.44 -13.93
C ASN A 24 -13.13 2.13 -14.29
N VAL A 25 -13.03 1.12 -13.43
CA VAL A 25 -13.64 -0.18 -13.66
C VAL A 25 -14.90 -0.32 -12.80
N LYS A 26 -16.04 -0.51 -13.47
CA LYS A 26 -17.32 -0.83 -12.84
C LYS A 26 -17.86 -2.10 -13.49
N SER A 27 -18.13 -3.12 -12.69
CA SER A 27 -18.69 -4.39 -13.18
C SER A 27 -19.54 -5.02 -12.10
N SER A 28 -20.62 -5.70 -12.49
CA SER A 28 -21.46 -6.48 -11.58
C SER A 28 -20.72 -7.64 -10.92
N SER A 29 -19.61 -8.09 -11.53
CA SER A 29 -18.76 -9.15 -10.96
C SER A 29 -17.77 -8.64 -9.90
N LEU A 30 -17.64 -7.32 -9.73
CA LEU A 30 -16.77 -6.70 -8.74
C LEU A 30 -17.52 -6.42 -7.43
N PRO A 31 -16.86 -6.60 -6.28
CA PRO A 31 -17.45 -6.26 -4.99
C PRO A 31 -17.55 -4.74 -4.75
N CYS A 32 -16.76 -3.94 -5.47
CA CYS A 32 -16.75 -2.48 -5.48
C CYS A 32 -16.08 -1.97 -6.76
N PRO A 33 -16.30 -0.70 -7.16
CA PRO A 33 -15.57 -0.10 -8.28
C PRO A 33 -14.05 -0.07 -8.01
N LEU A 34 -13.25 -0.13 -9.08
CA LEU A 34 -11.80 0.00 -9.01
C LEU A 34 -11.34 1.23 -9.79
N LEU A 35 -10.29 1.87 -9.31
CA LEU A 35 -9.47 2.80 -10.07
C LEU A 35 -8.16 2.08 -10.40
N VAL A 36 -7.85 1.95 -11.69
CA VAL A 36 -6.67 1.22 -12.18
C VAL A 36 -5.76 2.19 -12.90
N PHE A 37 -4.47 2.14 -12.57
CA PHE A 37 -3.39 2.85 -13.24
C PHE A 37 -2.56 1.79 -13.97
N SER A 38 -2.44 1.91 -15.26
CA SER A 38 -1.80 0.90 -16.10
C SER A 38 -0.79 1.51 -17.03
N PRO A 39 0.42 0.93 -17.16
CA PRO A 39 1.28 1.16 -18.29
C PRO A 39 0.51 0.96 -19.59
N THR A 40 0.98 1.61 -20.67
CA THR A 40 0.37 1.47 -22.00
C THR A 40 1.24 0.69 -22.99
N THR A 41 2.52 0.54 -22.68
CA THR A 41 3.46 -0.25 -23.49
C THR A 41 3.15 -1.75 -23.34
N GLU A 42 3.33 -2.50 -24.45
CA GLU A 42 3.18 -3.96 -24.45
C GLU A 42 4.10 -4.61 -23.43
N GLY A 43 3.54 -5.48 -22.54
CA GLY A 43 4.34 -6.15 -21.52
C GLY A 43 3.52 -6.86 -20.46
N SER A 44 4.24 -7.53 -19.55
CA SER A 44 3.66 -8.14 -18.35
C SER A 44 4.19 -7.44 -17.12
N TYR A 45 3.30 -6.91 -16.29
CA TYR A 45 3.64 -5.99 -15.22
C TYR A 45 3.20 -6.51 -13.84
N PRO A 46 4.04 -6.39 -12.80
CA PRO A 46 3.64 -6.66 -11.43
C PRO A 46 2.44 -5.81 -11.01
N ILE A 47 1.70 -6.29 -10.02
CA ILE A 47 0.49 -5.64 -9.54
C ILE A 47 0.71 -5.05 -8.15
N LEU A 48 0.32 -3.80 -7.96
CA LEU A 48 0.07 -3.20 -6.66
C LEU A 48 -1.43 -3.18 -6.38
N LEU A 49 -1.88 -3.85 -5.31
CA LEU A 49 -3.23 -3.68 -4.76
C LEU A 49 -3.18 -2.67 -3.61
N PHE A 50 -3.74 -1.47 -3.81
CA PHE A 50 -3.61 -0.33 -2.90
C PHE A 50 -4.94 0.02 -2.22
N PHE A 51 -4.94 0.16 -0.89
CA PHE A 51 -6.12 0.50 -0.09
C PHE A 51 -6.04 1.90 0.50
N HIS A 52 -7.06 2.71 0.24
CA HIS A 52 -7.15 4.09 0.74
C HIS A 52 -7.51 4.17 2.24
N GLY A 53 -7.22 5.30 2.87
CA GLY A 53 -7.56 5.59 4.25
C GLY A 53 -9.05 5.82 4.51
N PHE A 54 -9.40 5.99 5.78
CA PHE A 54 -10.78 6.24 6.20
C PHE A 54 -11.36 7.52 5.58
N ARG A 55 -12.55 7.44 5.01
CA ARG A 55 -13.24 8.56 4.33
C ARG A 55 -12.46 9.21 3.18
N LEU A 56 -11.43 8.53 2.70
CA LEU A 56 -10.69 8.93 1.50
C LEU A 56 -11.17 8.12 0.29
N GLN A 57 -10.65 8.48 -0.87
CA GLN A 57 -10.88 7.76 -2.13
C GLN A 57 -9.53 7.49 -2.80
N PRO A 58 -9.43 6.52 -3.71
CA PRO A 58 -8.20 6.30 -4.50
C PRO A 58 -7.72 7.55 -5.23
N ASP A 59 -8.64 8.42 -5.61
CA ASP A 59 -8.33 9.70 -6.30
C ASP A 59 -7.44 10.62 -5.44
N SER A 60 -7.50 10.51 -4.10
CA SER A 60 -6.63 11.26 -3.16
C SER A 60 -5.15 10.84 -3.21
N TYR A 61 -4.85 9.74 -3.92
CA TYR A 61 -3.49 9.17 -4.05
C TYR A 61 -3.04 9.13 -5.51
N LYS A 62 -3.68 9.90 -6.37
CA LYS A 62 -3.46 9.85 -7.82
C LYS A 62 -2.00 10.08 -8.20
N SER A 63 -1.34 11.08 -7.61
CA SER A 63 0.07 11.37 -7.86
C SER A 63 0.98 10.21 -7.48
N LEU A 64 0.76 9.58 -6.32
CA LEU A 64 1.51 8.41 -5.87
C LEU A 64 1.29 7.21 -6.81
N LEU A 65 0.05 6.90 -7.15
CA LEU A 65 -0.27 5.75 -8.00
C LEU A 65 0.20 5.95 -9.44
N LEU A 66 0.19 7.19 -9.95
CA LEU A 66 0.81 7.53 -11.23
C LEU A 66 2.32 7.33 -11.19
N HIS A 67 2.99 7.82 -10.14
CA HIS A 67 4.42 7.63 -9.96
C HIS A 67 4.80 6.15 -10.00
N ILE A 68 4.14 5.31 -9.21
CA ILE A 68 4.42 3.87 -9.17
C ILE A 68 4.16 3.23 -10.54
N SER A 69 3.06 3.58 -11.20
CA SER A 69 2.71 2.97 -12.48
C SER A 69 3.61 3.44 -13.64
N SER A 70 4.20 4.64 -13.54
CA SER A 70 5.21 5.11 -14.49
C SER A 70 6.54 4.35 -14.42
N HIS A 71 6.73 3.55 -13.36
CA HIS A 71 7.84 2.60 -13.19
C HIS A 71 7.43 1.15 -13.51
N GLN A 72 6.49 0.96 -14.43
CA GLN A 72 6.09 -0.36 -14.94
C GLN A 72 5.33 -1.26 -13.96
N TYR A 73 4.47 -0.67 -13.11
CA TYR A 73 3.56 -1.42 -12.24
C TYR A 73 2.09 -1.13 -12.59
N ILE A 74 1.24 -2.12 -12.50
CA ILE A 74 -0.21 -1.94 -12.57
C ILE A 74 -0.72 -1.68 -11.15
N ALA A 75 -1.20 -0.46 -10.87
CA ALA A 75 -1.80 -0.17 -9.57
C ALA A 75 -3.33 -0.31 -9.64
N VAL A 76 -3.88 -1.12 -8.73
CA VAL A 76 -5.32 -1.40 -8.59
C VAL A 76 -5.80 -0.90 -7.25
N ALA A 77 -6.67 0.10 -7.26
CA ALA A 77 -7.17 0.75 -6.05
C ALA A 77 -8.70 0.61 -5.93
N PRO A 78 -9.21 -0.27 -5.03
CA PRO A 78 -10.64 -0.41 -4.76
C PRO A 78 -11.23 0.88 -4.16
N LYS A 79 -12.40 1.30 -4.64
CA LYS A 79 -13.18 2.41 -4.09
C LYS A 79 -14.11 1.88 -3.00
N PHE A 80 -13.65 1.86 -1.76
CA PHE A 80 -14.50 1.50 -0.64
C PHE A 80 -15.47 2.62 -0.31
N SER A 81 -16.76 2.31 -0.20
CA SER A 81 -17.73 3.19 0.42
C SER A 81 -17.48 3.26 1.95
N LEU A 82 -18.28 4.04 2.69
CA LEU A 82 -18.19 4.12 4.16
C LEU A 82 -18.49 2.75 4.80
N MET A 83 -17.52 1.85 4.72
CA MET A 83 -17.60 0.49 5.25
C MET A 83 -16.94 0.40 6.63
N THR A 84 -17.34 -0.60 7.41
CA THR A 84 -16.58 -1.00 8.60
C THR A 84 -15.28 -1.69 8.18
N SER A 85 -14.26 -1.65 9.04
CA SER A 85 -12.97 -2.29 8.77
C SER A 85 -13.09 -3.79 8.44
N ARG A 86 -14.03 -4.51 9.08
CA ARG A 86 -14.31 -5.92 8.77
C ARG A 86 -14.86 -6.10 7.35
N CYS A 87 -15.74 -5.21 6.92
CA CYS A 87 -16.29 -5.26 5.55
C CYS A 87 -15.22 -4.93 4.51
N GLU A 88 -14.28 -4.01 4.82
CA GLU A 88 -13.17 -3.68 3.92
C GLU A 88 -12.26 -4.88 3.67
N VAL A 89 -11.81 -5.58 4.73
CA VAL A 89 -10.99 -6.79 4.58
C VAL A 89 -11.72 -7.86 3.77
N LYS A 90 -13.03 -8.05 4.01
CA LYS A 90 -13.86 -8.98 3.24
C LYS A 90 -13.96 -8.61 1.76
N THR A 91 -14.09 -7.31 1.49
CA THR A 91 -14.13 -6.79 0.12
C THR A 91 -12.76 -6.90 -0.55
N ALA A 92 -11.67 -6.60 0.19
CA ALA A 92 -10.30 -6.76 -0.29
C ALA A 92 -10.01 -8.21 -0.72
N LYS A 93 -10.43 -9.20 0.08
CA LYS A 93 -10.34 -10.63 -0.30
C LYS A 93 -11.07 -10.94 -1.62
N LYS A 94 -12.29 -10.44 -1.79
CA LYS A 94 -13.05 -10.62 -3.05
C LYS A 94 -12.40 -9.93 -4.25
N VAL A 95 -11.74 -8.77 -4.06
CA VAL A 95 -10.96 -8.12 -5.12
C VAL A 95 -9.74 -8.98 -5.46
N ALA A 96 -9.03 -9.51 -4.48
CA ALA A 96 -7.92 -10.43 -4.70
C ALA A 96 -8.34 -11.70 -5.46
N GLU A 97 -9.49 -12.28 -5.12
CA GLU A 97 -10.08 -13.41 -5.86
C GLU A 97 -10.43 -13.03 -7.31
N TRP A 98 -10.95 -11.82 -7.53
CA TRP A 98 -11.24 -11.30 -8.87
C TRP A 98 -9.96 -11.12 -9.72
N LEU A 99 -8.87 -10.64 -9.11
CA LEU A 99 -7.55 -10.55 -9.75
C LEU A 99 -7.00 -11.95 -10.09
N SER A 100 -7.07 -12.90 -9.14
CA SER A 100 -6.65 -14.29 -9.36
C SER A 100 -7.39 -14.96 -10.53
N ALA A 101 -8.65 -14.59 -10.75
CA ALA A 101 -9.45 -15.06 -11.88
C ALA A 101 -9.08 -14.42 -13.23
N LYS A 102 -7.96 -13.67 -13.30
CA LYS A 102 -7.45 -12.98 -14.50
C LYS A 102 -8.45 -12.01 -15.16
N LYS A 103 -9.44 -11.55 -14.39
CA LYS A 103 -10.49 -10.66 -14.93
C LYS A 103 -9.97 -9.25 -15.21
N LEU A 104 -8.81 -8.88 -14.64
CA LEU A 104 -8.16 -7.60 -14.92
C LEU A 104 -7.75 -7.46 -16.39
N ASN A 105 -7.37 -8.55 -17.04
CA ASN A 105 -6.95 -8.55 -18.46
C ASN A 105 -7.96 -7.87 -19.39
N SER A 106 -9.26 -8.03 -19.13
CA SER A 106 -10.31 -7.50 -20.01
C SER A 106 -10.49 -5.98 -19.96
N VAL A 107 -9.84 -5.31 -19.00
CA VAL A 107 -9.98 -3.86 -18.80
C VAL A 107 -8.68 -3.09 -19.02
N LEU A 108 -7.54 -3.80 -19.16
CA LEU A 108 -6.24 -3.19 -19.44
C LEU A 108 -6.10 -2.78 -20.91
N PRO A 109 -5.12 -1.93 -21.26
CA PRO A 109 -4.76 -1.66 -22.63
C PRO A 109 -4.41 -2.95 -23.39
N GLU A 110 -4.53 -2.91 -24.72
CA GLU A 110 -4.17 -4.04 -25.58
C GLU A 110 -2.71 -4.46 -25.34
N LYS A 111 -2.47 -5.79 -25.26
CA LYS A 111 -1.14 -6.40 -25.01
C LYS A 111 -0.48 -6.03 -23.68
N VAL A 112 -1.21 -5.44 -22.74
CA VAL A 112 -0.77 -5.25 -21.35
C VAL A 112 -1.35 -6.36 -20.49
N PHE A 113 -0.49 -7.09 -19.77
CA PHE A 113 -0.86 -8.24 -18.97
C PHE A 113 -0.45 -8.07 -17.52
N PRO A 114 -1.32 -8.38 -16.55
CA PRO A 114 -0.97 -8.36 -15.16
C PRO A 114 -0.24 -9.64 -14.76
N ASP A 115 0.92 -9.52 -14.10
CA ASP A 115 1.63 -10.66 -13.51
C ASP A 115 1.06 -10.99 -12.13
N ILE A 116 0.14 -11.93 -12.08
CA ILE A 116 -0.51 -12.37 -10.82
C ILE A 116 0.41 -13.14 -9.88
N GLN A 117 1.63 -13.49 -10.29
CA GLN A 117 2.65 -14.11 -9.44
C GLN A 117 3.51 -13.07 -8.71
N LYS A 118 3.45 -11.80 -9.15
CA LYS A 118 4.20 -10.67 -8.60
C LYS A 118 3.22 -9.62 -8.09
N VAL A 119 2.64 -9.87 -6.92
CA VAL A 119 1.63 -8.97 -6.35
C VAL A 119 2.12 -8.39 -5.03
N ALA A 120 2.18 -7.06 -4.97
CA ALA A 120 2.34 -6.33 -3.74
C ALA A 120 0.99 -5.85 -3.22
N VAL A 121 0.85 -5.79 -1.89
CA VAL A 121 -0.31 -5.16 -1.25
C VAL A 121 0.15 -3.97 -0.42
N SER A 122 -0.61 -2.89 -0.47
CA SER A 122 -0.29 -1.69 0.29
C SER A 122 -1.54 -0.91 0.67
N GLY A 123 -1.35 0.07 1.53
CA GLY A 123 -2.40 1.04 1.83
C GLY A 123 -1.96 2.07 2.86
N HIS A 124 -2.78 3.11 2.98
CA HIS A 124 -2.56 4.22 3.91
C HIS A 124 -3.53 4.14 5.08
N SER A 125 -3.05 4.45 6.31
CA SER A 125 -3.91 4.56 7.47
C SER A 125 -4.71 3.27 7.73
N ARG A 126 -6.04 3.34 7.75
CA ARG A 126 -6.93 2.18 7.83
C ARG A 126 -6.76 1.23 6.63
N GLY A 127 -6.44 1.75 5.45
CA GLY A 127 -6.09 0.94 4.27
C GLY A 127 -4.80 0.14 4.48
N GLY A 128 -3.82 0.71 5.18
CA GLY A 128 -2.62 -0.01 5.61
C GLY A 128 -2.97 -1.22 6.48
N LYS A 129 -3.81 -1.03 7.50
CA LYS A 129 -4.36 -2.16 8.29
C LYS A 129 -5.03 -3.21 7.41
N THR A 130 -5.79 -2.78 6.39
CA THR A 130 -6.46 -3.70 5.46
C THR A 130 -5.45 -4.51 4.65
N ALA A 131 -4.36 -3.88 4.21
CA ALA A 131 -3.26 -4.55 3.51
C ALA A 131 -2.59 -5.61 4.40
N PHE A 132 -2.24 -5.27 5.64
CA PHE A 132 -1.70 -6.22 6.61
C PHE A 132 -2.65 -7.38 6.89
N ALA A 133 -3.93 -7.10 7.12
CA ALA A 133 -4.94 -8.13 7.37
C ALA A 133 -5.13 -9.06 6.15
N LEU A 134 -5.00 -8.55 4.93
CA LEU A 134 -5.05 -9.34 3.71
C LEU A 134 -3.80 -10.23 3.60
N ALA A 135 -2.61 -9.68 3.80
CA ALA A 135 -1.35 -10.43 3.75
C ALA A 135 -1.32 -11.56 4.78
N LEU A 136 -1.74 -11.30 6.02
CA LEU A 136 -1.87 -12.32 7.06
C LEU A 136 -2.84 -13.45 6.67
N ALA A 137 -3.96 -13.12 6.03
CA ALA A 137 -4.94 -14.11 5.59
C ALA A 137 -4.44 -15.00 4.44
N TYR A 138 -3.47 -14.53 3.66
CA TYR A 138 -2.86 -15.27 2.55
C TYR A 138 -1.54 -15.94 2.95
N GLY A 139 -0.83 -15.41 3.96
CA GLY A 139 0.47 -15.91 4.42
C GLY A 139 0.38 -17.09 5.40
N SER A 140 -0.76 -17.26 6.09
CA SER A 140 -0.92 -18.30 7.10
C SER A 140 -1.04 -19.74 6.57
N GLY A 141 -0.97 -19.96 5.26
CA GLY A 141 -1.09 -21.30 4.65
C GLY A 141 -2.42 -22.02 4.93
N ASP A 142 -3.23 -21.50 5.86
CA ASP A 142 -4.55 -21.97 6.22
C ASP A 142 -5.59 -21.50 5.20
N SER A 143 -5.47 -21.98 3.98
CA SER A 143 -6.60 -22.01 3.04
C SER A 143 -7.61 -23.09 3.47
N LYS A 144 -7.91 -23.20 4.75
CA LYS A 144 -9.16 -23.77 5.21
C LYS A 144 -10.26 -22.77 4.85
N GLY A 145 -10.68 -22.82 3.56
CA GLY A 145 -11.96 -22.29 3.19
C GLY A 145 -12.96 -22.85 4.19
N GLU A 146 -13.64 -21.99 4.97
CA GLU A 146 -14.87 -22.36 5.65
C GLU A 146 -15.75 -23.03 4.60
N SER A 147 -15.75 -24.35 4.60
CA SER A 147 -16.77 -25.13 3.91
C SER A 147 -18.05 -24.90 4.68
N ILE A 148 -18.85 -23.94 4.23
CA ILE A 148 -20.28 -23.95 4.56
C ILE A 148 -20.79 -25.20 3.88
N VAL A 149 -20.92 -26.28 4.66
CA VAL A 149 -21.62 -27.49 4.27
C VAL A 149 -23.11 -27.13 4.26
N THR A 150 -23.58 -26.62 3.12
CA THR A 150 -24.99 -26.70 2.79
C THR A 150 -25.16 -27.97 1.94
N SER A 151 -25.90 -28.90 2.46
CA SER A 151 -26.31 -30.12 1.78
C SER A 151 -26.98 -29.79 0.44
N GLY A 152 -26.35 -30.10 -0.68
CA GLY A 152 -26.87 -29.92 -2.02
C GLY A 152 -25.77 -30.00 -3.07
N ARG A 153 -25.68 -31.10 -3.76
CA ARG A 153 -24.99 -31.47 -5.02
C ARG A 153 -23.88 -30.50 -5.45
N ALA A 154 -22.67 -30.72 -4.93
CA ALA A 154 -21.50 -29.92 -5.17
C ALA A 154 -21.00 -30.07 -6.62
N THR A 155 -21.28 -29.13 -7.47
CA THR A 155 -20.46 -28.90 -8.66
C THR A 155 -19.08 -28.44 -8.19
N ARG A 156 -18.06 -29.25 -8.43
CA ARG A 156 -16.64 -28.97 -8.09
C ARG A 156 -16.18 -27.77 -8.94
N LYS A 157 -16.47 -26.55 -8.50
CA LYS A 157 -15.85 -25.35 -9.08
C LYS A 157 -14.35 -25.52 -8.90
N GLN A 158 -13.59 -25.56 -9.99
CA GLN A 158 -12.14 -25.51 -9.96
C GLN A 158 -11.74 -24.28 -9.13
N LYS A 159 -11.14 -24.54 -7.97
CA LYS A 159 -10.67 -23.47 -7.08
C LYS A 159 -9.47 -22.83 -7.77
N GLN A 160 -9.60 -21.62 -8.24
CA GLN A 160 -8.50 -20.85 -8.83
C GLN A 160 -7.34 -20.79 -7.79
N PRO A 161 -6.08 -20.85 -8.25
CA PRO A 161 -4.97 -20.68 -7.31
C PRO A 161 -5.11 -19.34 -6.59
N PRO A 162 -4.84 -19.31 -5.29
CA PRO A 162 -4.89 -18.06 -4.54
C PRO A 162 -3.86 -17.07 -5.09
N LEU A 163 -4.16 -15.77 -5.01
CA LEU A 163 -3.24 -14.70 -5.37
C LEU A 163 -1.97 -14.84 -4.53
N LYS A 164 -0.81 -14.83 -5.16
CA LYS A 164 0.46 -14.87 -4.44
C LYS A 164 0.88 -13.46 -4.07
N ILE A 165 0.69 -13.08 -2.82
CA ILE A 165 1.25 -11.83 -2.28
C ILE A 165 2.75 -12.03 -2.08
N SER A 166 3.56 -11.13 -2.63
CA SER A 166 5.03 -11.22 -2.65
C SER A 166 5.69 -10.07 -1.89
N ALA A 167 4.96 -9.00 -1.59
CA ALA A 167 5.47 -7.86 -0.82
C ALA A 167 4.31 -7.13 -0.11
N LEU A 168 4.61 -6.53 1.05
CA LEU A 168 3.66 -5.75 1.84
C LEU A 168 4.25 -4.40 2.22
N LEU A 169 3.54 -3.30 1.93
CA LEU A 169 3.98 -1.97 2.33
C LEU A 169 2.85 -1.20 3.01
N GLY A 170 3.10 -0.68 4.21
CA GLY A 170 2.14 0.16 4.94
C GLY A 170 2.57 1.61 4.98
N ILE A 171 1.69 2.56 4.57
CA ILE A 171 1.92 3.98 4.77
C ILE A 171 1.13 4.43 5.98
N ASP A 172 1.86 4.82 7.02
CA ASP A 172 1.31 5.29 8.29
C ASP A 172 0.08 4.47 8.75
N PRO A 173 0.21 3.10 8.77
CA PRO A 173 -0.91 2.22 9.05
C PRO A 173 -1.45 2.45 10.47
N VAL A 174 -2.77 2.33 10.63
CA VAL A 174 -3.46 2.56 11.91
C VAL A 174 -4.42 1.41 12.22
N ALA A 175 -4.17 0.72 13.33
CA ALA A 175 -4.97 -0.44 13.73
C ALA A 175 -6.35 -0.04 14.26
N LYS A 176 -6.45 1.10 14.98
CA LYS A 176 -7.69 1.57 15.59
C LYS A 176 -7.73 3.09 15.58
N GLY A 177 -8.67 3.67 14.85
CA GLY A 177 -8.96 5.11 14.96
C GLY A 177 -9.77 5.42 16.22
N SER A 178 -9.75 6.68 16.65
CA SER A 178 -10.41 7.17 17.87
C SER A 178 -11.94 6.97 17.89
N SER A 179 -12.57 6.70 16.76
CA SER A 179 -14.04 6.62 16.62
C SER A 179 -14.60 5.27 16.15
N CYS A 180 -13.81 4.19 16.12
CA CYS A 180 -14.27 2.94 15.50
C CYS A 180 -14.58 1.85 16.51
N PHE A 181 -15.87 1.68 16.82
CA PHE A 181 -16.40 0.63 17.70
C PHE A 181 -16.31 -0.81 17.13
N CYS A 182 -15.99 -0.99 15.84
CA CYS A 182 -16.08 -2.27 15.13
C CYS A 182 -14.77 -2.74 14.50
N SER A 183 -13.62 -2.36 15.03
CA SER A 183 -12.32 -2.77 14.49
C SER A 183 -11.85 -4.04 15.19
N SER A 184 -11.75 -5.16 14.45
CA SER A 184 -10.97 -6.31 14.90
C SER A 184 -9.54 -5.84 15.18
N ASN A 185 -9.02 -6.14 16.37
CA ASN A 185 -7.63 -5.82 16.70
C ASN A 185 -6.73 -6.71 15.85
N ILE A 186 -5.84 -6.12 15.05
CA ILE A 186 -4.85 -6.86 14.27
C ILE A 186 -3.54 -7.00 15.07
N LEU A 187 -3.26 -6.00 15.93
CA LEU A 187 -2.05 -5.96 16.75
C LEU A 187 -2.18 -6.91 17.95
N GLN A 188 -1.11 -7.64 18.22
CA GLN A 188 -0.97 -8.55 19.35
C GLN A 188 -0.07 -7.97 20.46
N TYR A 189 0.68 -6.90 20.13
CA TYR A 189 1.68 -6.26 21.02
C TYR A 189 2.81 -7.22 21.42
N ILE A 190 3.14 -8.12 20.52
CA ILE A 190 4.24 -9.07 20.63
C ILE A 190 5.16 -8.86 19.43
N PRO A 191 6.46 -8.59 19.61
CA PRO A 191 7.40 -8.46 18.50
C PRO A 191 7.37 -9.66 17.58
N TYR A 192 7.44 -9.42 16.26
CA TYR A 192 7.46 -10.45 15.21
C TYR A 192 6.25 -11.40 15.22
N SER A 193 5.13 -10.97 15.80
CA SER A 193 3.93 -11.82 15.93
C SER A 193 3.13 -11.97 14.63
N PHE A 194 3.31 -11.10 13.64
CA PHE A 194 2.63 -11.23 12.38
C PHE A 194 3.10 -12.48 11.62
N ASN A 195 2.19 -13.42 11.46
CA ASN A 195 2.50 -14.67 10.76
C ASN A 195 2.31 -14.53 9.24
N HIS A 196 3.19 -13.74 8.61
CA HIS A 196 3.33 -13.64 7.17
C HIS A 196 4.74 -14.04 6.76
N SER A 197 4.91 -14.49 5.52
CA SER A 197 6.19 -14.90 4.94
C SER A 197 6.66 -13.95 3.83
N VAL A 198 6.15 -12.72 3.83
CA VAL A 198 6.48 -11.72 2.81
C VAL A 198 7.30 -10.59 3.42
N PRO A 199 8.24 -10.00 2.67
CA PRO A 199 8.96 -8.80 3.09
C PRO A 199 7.99 -7.65 3.35
N VAL A 200 8.32 -6.84 4.37
CA VAL A 200 7.48 -5.74 4.81
C VAL A 200 8.25 -4.42 4.80
N ALA A 201 7.65 -3.38 4.27
CA ALA A 201 8.10 -2.01 4.50
C ALA A 201 7.01 -1.20 5.21
N VAL A 202 7.40 -0.40 6.19
CA VAL A 202 6.49 0.52 6.89
C VAL A 202 7.05 1.94 6.79
N ILE A 203 6.28 2.83 6.19
CA ILE A 203 6.58 4.27 6.12
C ILE A 203 5.71 4.97 7.16
N GLY A 204 6.34 5.59 8.16
CA GLY A 204 5.65 6.35 9.20
C GLY A 204 5.76 7.85 9.01
N THR A 205 4.86 8.62 9.63
CA THR A 205 4.93 10.09 9.69
C THR A 205 5.03 10.55 11.14
N GLY A 206 6.06 11.36 11.45
CA GLY A 206 6.44 11.70 12.84
C GLY A 206 5.48 12.69 13.53
N LEU A 207 4.56 13.32 12.79
CA LEU A 207 3.58 14.25 13.36
C LEU A 207 2.17 13.65 13.46
N SER A 208 1.96 12.43 13.03
CA SER A 208 0.65 11.76 12.98
C SER A 208 0.06 11.45 14.36
N ASN A 209 0.92 11.33 15.38
CA ASN A 209 0.55 11.12 16.77
C ASN A 209 0.21 12.41 17.53
N ARG A 210 0.32 13.59 16.91
CA ARG A 210 0.04 14.88 17.53
C ARG A 210 -1.42 15.27 17.36
N ARG A 211 -1.99 15.88 18.40
CA ARG A 211 -3.33 16.46 18.33
C ARG A 211 -3.35 17.61 17.33
N ALA A 212 -4.28 17.57 16.38
CA ALA A 212 -4.52 18.72 15.51
C ALA A 212 -5.25 19.81 16.32
N TYR A 213 -4.75 21.05 16.23
CA TYR A 213 -5.30 22.23 16.94
C TYR A 213 -5.46 22.06 18.47
N GLY A 214 -4.72 21.14 19.08
CA GLY A 214 -4.77 20.90 20.54
C GLY A 214 -6.01 20.18 21.05
N VAL A 215 -7.07 20.07 20.24
CA VAL A 215 -8.38 19.51 20.66
C VAL A 215 -8.80 18.26 19.91
N CYS A 216 -8.45 18.12 18.61
CA CYS A 216 -8.78 16.92 17.85
C CYS A 216 -7.85 15.76 18.21
N PRO A 217 -8.37 14.53 18.34
CA PRO A 217 -7.52 13.38 18.61
C PRO A 217 -6.50 13.16 17.47
N PRO A 218 -5.34 12.55 17.76
CA PRO A 218 -4.36 12.22 16.75
C PRO A 218 -4.95 11.31 15.64
N ASP A 219 -4.48 11.49 14.40
CA ASP A 219 -4.89 10.63 13.29
C ASP A 219 -4.31 9.21 13.42
N ALA A 220 -3.09 9.09 13.92
CA ALA A 220 -2.40 7.83 14.19
C ALA A 220 -1.79 7.83 15.61
N PRO A 221 -2.59 7.54 16.67
CA PRO A 221 -2.13 7.53 18.03
C PRO A 221 -1.02 6.50 18.27
N ASN A 222 -0.11 6.80 19.22
CA ASN A 222 0.87 5.82 19.69
C ASN A 222 0.18 4.55 20.20
N GLY A 223 0.86 3.42 20.07
CA GLY A 223 0.34 2.10 20.46
C GLY A 223 -0.63 1.47 19.45
N VAL A 224 -1.00 2.17 18.38
CA VAL A 224 -1.87 1.63 17.32
C VAL A 224 -1.45 2.08 15.92
N ASN A 225 -0.30 2.71 15.80
CA ASN A 225 0.20 3.32 14.56
C ASN A 225 1.32 2.50 13.90
N HIS A 226 1.97 3.09 12.91
CA HIS A 226 3.03 2.50 12.09
C HIS A 226 4.14 1.81 12.90
N ALA A 227 4.49 2.32 14.10
CA ALA A 227 5.55 1.74 14.92
C ALA A 227 5.19 0.32 15.39
N GLU A 228 3.94 0.09 15.79
CA GLU A 228 3.46 -1.24 16.19
C GLU A 228 3.42 -2.21 15.02
N PHE A 229 3.01 -1.73 13.84
CA PHE A 229 3.02 -2.57 12.62
C PHE A 229 4.42 -3.02 12.23
N PHE A 230 5.42 -2.13 12.37
CA PHE A 230 6.81 -2.51 12.16
C PHE A 230 7.30 -3.48 13.22
N ASN A 231 7.06 -3.19 14.51
CA ASN A 231 7.49 -4.02 15.64
C ASN A 231 6.96 -5.46 15.57
N GLU A 232 5.73 -5.65 15.10
CA GLU A 232 5.12 -6.97 14.95
C GLU A 232 5.47 -7.66 13.63
N SER A 233 6.09 -6.98 12.66
CA SER A 233 6.52 -7.56 11.39
C SER A 233 7.76 -8.44 11.56
N LYS A 234 7.76 -9.61 10.88
CA LYS A 234 8.93 -10.49 10.81
C LYS A 234 9.93 -9.99 9.77
N PRO A 235 11.22 -10.29 9.93
CA PRO A 235 12.22 -10.06 8.90
C PRO A 235 11.90 -10.84 7.57
N PRO A 236 12.33 -10.34 6.41
CA PRO A 236 12.93 -9.01 6.24
C PRO A 236 11.91 -7.89 6.37
N CYS A 237 12.21 -6.90 7.21
CA CYS A 237 11.33 -5.76 7.40
C CYS A 237 12.07 -4.43 7.52
N TYR A 238 11.44 -3.37 7.00
CA TYR A 238 12.01 -2.04 6.83
C TYR A 238 11.12 -0.97 7.43
N TYR A 239 11.73 0.03 8.04
CA TYR A 239 11.02 1.17 8.60
C TYR A 239 11.64 2.48 8.16
N PHE A 240 10.81 3.38 7.63
CA PHE A 240 11.19 4.69 7.15
C PHE A 240 10.32 5.76 7.81
N LEU A 241 10.90 6.64 8.62
CA LEU A 241 10.14 7.69 9.30
C LEU A 241 10.33 9.06 8.64
N ALA A 242 9.27 9.59 8.03
CA ALA A 242 9.18 10.97 7.57
C ALA A 242 8.85 11.87 8.78
N LYS A 243 9.87 12.18 9.61
CA LYS A 243 9.74 12.77 10.95
C LYS A 243 8.97 14.10 11.02
N ASN A 244 9.10 14.92 9.96
CA ASN A 244 8.56 16.29 9.92
C ASN A 244 7.19 16.38 9.24
N TYR A 245 6.58 15.25 8.91
CA TYR A 245 5.33 15.18 8.15
C TYR A 245 4.20 14.57 8.96
N GLY A 246 2.97 14.96 8.60
CA GLY A 246 1.75 14.48 9.22
C GLY A 246 1.05 13.42 8.38
N HIS A 247 0.09 12.74 8.99
CA HIS A 247 -0.68 11.62 8.46
C HIS A 247 -1.27 11.83 7.06
N THR A 248 -1.70 13.04 6.74
CA THR A 248 -2.38 13.37 5.48
C THR A 248 -1.55 14.20 4.51
N ASP A 249 -0.27 14.47 4.83
CA ASP A 249 0.58 15.34 4.00
C ASP A 249 0.94 14.72 2.64
N MET A 250 0.86 13.39 2.54
CA MET A 250 1.08 12.65 1.30
C MET A 250 -0.08 12.75 0.29
N LEU A 251 -1.26 13.17 0.72
CA LEU A 251 -2.45 13.22 -0.13
C LEU A 251 -2.34 14.33 -1.18
N ASP A 252 -2.99 14.11 -2.32
CA ASP A 252 -3.09 15.09 -3.37
C ASP A 252 -3.85 16.34 -2.92
N GLU A 253 -3.53 17.50 -3.52
CA GLU A 253 -4.17 18.76 -3.17
C GLU A 253 -5.61 18.81 -3.70
N GLY A 254 -6.47 19.54 -2.98
CA GLY A 254 -7.88 19.73 -3.37
C GLY A 254 -8.87 18.76 -2.73
N GLU A 255 -8.41 17.67 -2.11
CA GLU A 255 -9.27 16.77 -1.36
C GLU A 255 -9.81 17.47 -0.11
N LYS A 256 -11.13 17.73 -0.12
CA LYS A 256 -11.87 18.17 1.07
C LYS A 256 -12.02 16.97 2.01
N ILE A 257 -11.05 16.76 2.90
CA ILE A 257 -11.25 15.84 4.01
C ILE A 257 -12.29 16.47 4.91
N MET A 258 -13.50 15.93 4.93
CA MET A 258 -14.65 16.48 5.66
C MET A 258 -14.29 16.58 7.16
N GLY A 259 -14.06 17.80 7.63
CA GLY A 259 -13.84 18.13 9.05
C GLY A 259 -12.38 18.09 9.54
N ILE A 260 -11.41 17.77 8.69
CA ILE A 260 -9.98 17.84 9.06
C ILE A 260 -9.37 19.05 8.36
N MET A 261 -9.13 20.12 9.10
CA MET A 261 -8.39 21.27 8.57
C MET A 261 -6.94 20.85 8.32
N LYS A 262 -6.54 20.85 7.04
CA LYS A 262 -5.14 20.60 6.64
C LYS A 262 -4.22 21.60 7.34
N LYS A 263 -3.25 21.12 8.13
CA LYS A 263 -2.07 21.93 8.45
C LYS A 263 -1.43 22.36 7.14
N LYS A 264 -1.33 23.66 6.89
CA LYS A 264 -0.62 24.19 5.72
C LYS A 264 0.89 24.00 5.92
N GLY A 265 1.42 22.82 5.59
CA GLY A 265 2.85 22.69 5.27
C GLY A 265 3.16 23.45 3.98
N LYS A 266 4.42 23.82 3.75
CA LYS A 266 4.83 24.43 2.48
C LYS A 266 4.54 23.45 1.34
N LYS A 267 3.96 23.95 0.24
CA LYS A 267 3.51 23.14 -0.91
C LYS A 267 4.64 22.26 -1.49
N GLU A 268 5.83 22.81 -1.58
CA GLU A 268 7.04 22.14 -2.08
C GLU A 268 7.41 20.91 -1.25
N THR A 269 7.34 21.02 0.09
CA THR A 269 7.71 19.92 0.99
C THR A 269 6.75 18.73 0.91
N LYS A 270 5.45 18.95 0.61
CA LYS A 270 4.48 17.88 0.41
C LYS A 270 4.70 17.14 -0.90
N HIS A 271 5.12 17.83 -1.93
CA HIS A 271 5.53 17.23 -3.20
C HIS A 271 6.72 16.29 -2.98
N ASP A 272 7.76 16.74 -2.25
CA ASP A 272 8.92 15.92 -1.96
C ASP A 272 8.60 14.69 -1.10
N LEU A 273 7.66 14.82 -0.16
CA LEU A 273 7.15 13.66 0.58
C LEU A 273 6.51 12.64 -0.36
N ARG A 274 5.65 13.05 -1.29
CA ARG A 274 5.01 12.14 -2.26
C ARG A 274 6.04 11.45 -3.15
N ARG A 275 7.04 12.21 -3.63
CA ARG A 275 8.17 11.66 -4.39
C ARG A 275 8.92 10.63 -3.56
N THR A 276 9.24 10.94 -2.31
CA THR A 276 9.94 10.01 -1.40
C THR A 276 9.14 8.73 -1.19
N ILE A 277 7.85 8.83 -0.90
CA ILE A 277 7.00 7.64 -0.74
C ILE A 277 6.97 6.85 -2.05
N GLY A 278 6.79 7.49 -3.20
CA GLY A 278 6.79 6.83 -4.51
C GLY A 278 8.08 6.08 -4.80
N GLY A 279 9.23 6.72 -4.59
CA GLY A 279 10.54 6.10 -4.77
C GLY A 279 10.81 4.94 -3.82
N LEU A 280 10.40 5.05 -2.54
CA LEU A 280 10.47 3.92 -1.60
C LEU A 280 9.63 2.72 -2.07
N PHE A 281 8.45 2.96 -2.66
CA PHE A 281 7.65 1.89 -3.26
C PHE A 281 8.39 1.22 -4.41
N VAL A 282 8.94 2.02 -5.34
CA VAL A 282 9.65 1.52 -6.52
C VAL A 282 10.87 0.72 -6.10
N ALA A 283 11.73 1.24 -5.23
CA ALA A 283 12.92 0.55 -4.75
C ALA A 283 12.57 -0.76 -4.02
N PHE A 284 11.57 -0.75 -3.14
CA PHE A 284 11.12 -1.94 -2.44
C PHE A 284 10.50 -2.98 -3.38
N PHE A 285 9.75 -2.57 -4.39
CA PHE A 285 9.16 -3.49 -5.36
C PHE A 285 10.19 -4.06 -6.33
N LYS A 286 11.16 -3.26 -6.79
CA LYS A 286 12.30 -3.77 -7.57
C LYS A 286 13.04 -4.87 -6.78
N ALA A 287 13.33 -4.64 -5.50
CA ALA A 287 14.00 -5.62 -4.67
C ALA A 287 13.22 -6.95 -4.58
N TYR A 288 11.91 -6.89 -4.29
CA TYR A 288 11.16 -8.09 -3.90
C TYR A 288 10.23 -8.67 -4.98
N LEU A 289 9.92 -7.92 -6.03
CA LEU A 289 9.15 -8.42 -7.17
C LEU A 289 10.04 -8.70 -8.39
N GLU A 290 11.21 -8.06 -8.49
CA GLU A 290 12.09 -8.15 -9.66
C GLU A 290 13.48 -8.71 -9.33
N GLY A 291 13.85 -8.78 -8.03
CA GLY A 291 15.16 -9.27 -7.59
C GLY A 291 16.30 -8.25 -7.77
N GLN A 292 15.97 -6.95 -7.84
CA GLN A 292 16.91 -5.84 -8.02
C GLN A 292 16.96 -5.00 -6.72
N ALA A 293 17.85 -5.35 -5.79
CA ALA A 293 17.89 -4.77 -4.45
C ALA A 293 18.75 -3.49 -4.32
N ASP A 294 19.55 -3.17 -5.31
CA ASP A 294 20.58 -2.11 -5.22
C ASP A 294 20.01 -0.75 -4.81
N ASP A 295 18.86 -0.35 -5.40
CA ASP A 295 18.22 0.92 -5.09
C ASP A 295 17.77 0.97 -3.62
N LEU A 296 17.19 -0.11 -3.11
CA LEU A 296 16.74 -0.21 -1.72
C LEU A 296 17.92 -0.17 -0.74
N ILE A 297 18.99 -0.92 -1.03
CA ILE A 297 20.22 -0.94 -0.23
C ILE A 297 20.83 0.47 -0.16
N ASN A 298 20.98 1.12 -1.30
CA ASN A 298 21.52 2.49 -1.39
C ASN A 298 20.70 3.50 -0.57
N ILE A 299 19.36 3.38 -0.59
CA ILE A 299 18.47 4.24 0.21
C ILE A 299 18.69 3.98 1.71
N ILE A 300 18.84 2.72 2.13
CA ILE A 300 19.05 2.36 3.54
C ILE A 300 20.39 2.86 4.04
N GLU A 301 21.45 2.68 3.25
CA GLU A 301 22.82 3.08 3.64
C GLU A 301 23.02 4.58 3.63
N SER A 302 22.35 5.32 2.73
CA SER A 302 22.54 6.76 2.55
C SER A 302 21.24 7.55 2.37
N PRO A 303 20.27 7.45 3.31
CA PRO A 303 18.96 8.05 3.14
C PRO A 303 18.98 9.57 3.04
N GLY A 304 19.97 10.22 3.68
CA GLY A 304 20.10 11.68 3.66
C GLY A 304 20.60 12.25 2.32
N ILE A 305 21.15 11.41 1.44
CA ILE A 305 21.67 11.82 0.12
C ILE A 305 20.70 11.38 -0.99
N ARG A 306 20.06 10.23 -0.82
CA ARG A 306 19.26 9.58 -1.86
C ARG A 306 17.80 10.02 -1.89
N CYS A 307 17.24 10.42 -0.75
CA CYS A 307 15.83 10.77 -0.64
C CYS A 307 15.57 12.26 -0.76
N PRO A 308 14.48 12.69 -1.43
CA PRO A 308 14.10 14.13 -1.52
C PRO A 308 13.83 14.76 -0.15
N ILE A 309 13.44 13.97 0.85
CA ILE A 309 13.28 14.42 2.25
C ILE A 309 14.18 13.61 3.19
N LYS A 310 14.48 14.20 4.35
CA LYS A 310 15.17 13.47 5.41
C LYS A 310 14.23 12.44 6.05
N LEU A 311 14.66 11.18 6.01
CA LEU A 311 14.08 10.07 6.77
C LEU A 311 14.91 9.83 8.04
N ASP A 312 14.25 9.74 9.21
CA ASP A 312 14.94 9.57 10.50
C ASP A 312 13.97 9.05 11.58
N PRO A 313 14.12 7.79 12.04
CA PRO A 313 15.10 6.80 11.63
C PRO A 313 14.77 6.07 10.32
N VAL A 314 15.79 5.44 9.74
CA VAL A 314 15.67 4.34 8.77
C VAL A 314 16.20 3.09 9.46
N ILE A 315 15.41 2.01 9.47
CA ILE A 315 15.76 0.74 10.13
C ILE A 315 15.52 -0.40 9.14
N SER A 316 16.46 -1.31 9.02
CA SER A 316 16.30 -2.58 8.31
C SER A 316 16.62 -3.75 9.24
N ILE A 317 15.81 -4.79 9.18
CA ILE A 317 16.01 -6.05 9.88
C ILE A 317 15.86 -7.15 8.83
N GLU A 318 16.98 -7.83 8.53
CA GLU A 318 17.05 -8.82 7.45
C GLU A 318 16.84 -10.26 7.95
N GLU A 319 17.23 -10.55 9.22
CA GLU A 319 17.15 -11.85 9.90
C GLU A 319 16.58 -11.71 11.33
#